data_e629bb7772eedf95bc8688b336a1ff59
#
_entry.id   e629bb7772eedf95bc8688b336a1ff59
#
_cell.length_a   1.000
_cell.length_b   1.000
_cell.length_c   1.000
_cell.angle_alpha   90.00
_cell.angle_beta   90.00
_cell.angle_gamma   90.00
#
_symmetry.space_group_name_H-M   'P 1'
#
loop_
_entity.id
_entity.type
_entity.pdbx_description
1 polymer ?
#
loop_
_entity_poly.entity_id
_entity_poly.type
_entity_poly.pdbx_seq_one_letter_code
_entity_poly.pdbx_strand_id
1 'polypeptide(L)'
;EILSGLVGSEMCIRDSDRIVHSTAFRRLVYKTQVFLNHEGDLFRTRLTHSLEVAQLGRSIARSLQINEDLVEAISLAHDLGHTPFGHAGQDALNGCMADFGDFEHNLQSLRVVDKLEERYPLYDGLNLTFETREGILKHCSRTHALQLESEEPNGVGARFLRNERPSLEAQLCNLADEIAYNAHDIDDGVRSGLITLTQLQEVPLFDAYRSAAQMEHPGLATPSMQRRLLYEAIRRMLSAQVYDVIDTTKAALHEHAPAHPDEVRKLPVLVSFSGEMRERSTVLKRFLFKHLYRHPRVMETTGHAQEIVRELFDAYTVSYTHLRAHETREDL
;
A
#
# COMPACT_ATOMS: atom_id res chain seq x y z
N GLU A 1 7.34 24.71 -6.50
CA GLU A 1 6.03 25.37 -6.82
C GLU A 1 5.50 25.09 -8.23
N ILE A 2 6.30 24.60 -9.17
CA ILE A 2 5.89 24.46 -10.58
C ILE A 2 4.99 23.24 -10.82
N LEU A 3 5.04 22.21 -9.99
CA LEU A 3 4.31 20.96 -10.19
C LEU A 3 3.15 20.70 -9.20
N SER A 4 2.92 21.60 -8.24
CA SER A 4 1.81 21.50 -7.27
C SER A 4 0.47 22.03 -7.80
N GLY A 5 0.33 22.22 -9.09
CA GLY A 5 -0.58 23.21 -9.67
C GLY A 5 -2.00 22.77 -10.00
N LEU A 6 -2.42 21.51 -9.86
CA LEU A 6 -3.79 21.12 -10.27
C LEU A 6 -4.76 20.99 -9.09
N VAL A 7 -4.28 20.62 -7.91
CA VAL A 7 -5.12 20.55 -6.70
C VAL A 7 -4.44 21.37 -5.61
N GLY A 8 -5.12 22.42 -5.13
CA GLY A 8 -4.62 23.19 -4.00
C GLY A 8 -4.52 22.32 -2.74
N SER A 9 -3.51 22.57 -1.88
CA SER A 9 -3.32 21.85 -0.61
C SER A 9 -4.60 21.75 0.22
N GLU A 10 -5.44 22.77 0.24
CA GLU A 10 -6.72 22.76 0.96
C GLU A 10 -7.65 21.62 0.54
N MET A 11 -7.69 21.27 -0.76
CA MET A 11 -8.52 20.17 -1.25
C MET A 11 -7.96 18.81 -0.85
N CYS A 12 -6.64 18.66 -0.86
CA CYS A 12 -5.97 17.41 -0.43
C CYS A 12 -6.08 17.21 1.09
N ILE A 13 -5.96 18.28 1.88
CA ILE A 13 -6.20 18.27 3.34
C ILE A 13 -7.64 17.80 3.62
N ARG A 14 -8.61 18.33 2.89
CA ARG A 14 -10.01 17.90 2.98
C ARG A 14 -10.17 16.42 2.63
N ASP A 15 -9.46 15.92 1.62
CA ASP A 15 -9.51 14.52 1.22
C ASP A 15 -8.93 13.62 2.33
N SER A 16 -7.79 13.98 2.92
CA SER A 16 -7.20 13.27 4.06
C SER A 16 -8.15 13.24 5.26
N ASP A 17 -8.79 14.37 5.59
CA ASP A 17 -9.78 14.46 6.65
C ASP A 17 -10.96 13.50 6.41
N ARG A 18 -11.53 13.49 5.21
CA ARG A 18 -12.63 12.62 4.83
C ARG A 18 -12.27 11.13 4.90
N ILE A 19 -11.04 10.78 4.48
CA ILE A 19 -10.51 9.42 4.53
C ILE A 19 -10.36 8.96 5.98
N VAL A 20 -9.67 9.73 6.82
CA VAL A 20 -9.41 9.39 8.24
C VAL A 20 -10.70 9.20 9.02
N HIS A 21 -11.72 10.02 8.73
CA HIS A 21 -13.03 9.91 9.39
C HIS A 21 -13.93 8.83 8.79
N SER A 22 -13.56 8.15 7.68
CA SER A 22 -14.37 7.10 7.06
C SER A 22 -14.47 5.84 7.92
N THR A 23 -15.50 5.04 7.69
CA THR A 23 -15.67 3.73 8.33
C THR A 23 -14.65 2.73 7.82
N ALA A 24 -14.34 2.79 6.52
CA ALA A 24 -13.36 1.92 5.89
C ALA A 24 -11.96 2.12 6.46
N PHE A 25 -11.54 3.37 6.73
CA PHE A 25 -10.24 3.65 7.33
C PHE A 25 -10.12 3.05 8.75
N ARG A 26 -11.15 3.19 9.58
CA ARG A 26 -11.16 2.57 10.92
C ARG A 26 -11.11 1.04 10.86
N ARG A 27 -11.74 0.42 9.84
CA ARG A 27 -11.69 -1.04 9.63
C ARG A 27 -10.30 -1.56 9.27
N LEU A 28 -9.36 -0.72 8.80
CA LEU A 28 -7.99 -1.13 8.53
C LEU A 28 -7.27 -1.69 9.76
N VAL A 29 -7.69 -1.33 10.98
CA VAL A 29 -7.13 -1.89 12.22
C VAL A 29 -7.35 -3.40 12.35
N TYR A 30 -8.43 -3.91 11.76
CA TYR A 30 -8.78 -5.34 11.77
C TYR A 30 -8.26 -6.11 10.56
N LYS A 31 -7.72 -5.42 9.56
CA LYS A 31 -7.16 -6.04 8.36
C LYS A 31 -5.66 -6.31 8.56
N THR A 32 -5.28 -7.57 8.37
CA THR A 32 -3.91 -8.02 8.57
C THR A 32 -3.01 -7.65 7.39
N GLN A 33 -1.72 -7.49 7.64
CA GLN A 33 -0.71 -7.38 6.61
C GLN A 33 -0.28 -8.78 6.15
N VAL A 34 0.50 -9.50 6.95
CA VAL A 34 0.97 -10.87 6.70
C VAL A 34 0.44 -11.84 7.77
N PHE A 35 0.54 -11.44 9.04
CA PHE A 35 0.16 -12.26 10.20
C PHE A 35 -1.24 -11.92 10.70
N LEU A 36 -1.99 -12.91 11.14
CA LEU A 36 -3.30 -12.69 11.73
C LEU A 36 -3.17 -11.98 13.09
N ASN A 37 -4.08 -11.05 13.37
CA ASN A 37 -4.05 -10.23 14.59
C ASN A 37 -4.09 -11.05 15.88
N HIS A 38 -4.64 -12.26 15.87
CA HIS A 38 -4.67 -13.14 17.05
C HIS A 38 -3.34 -13.85 17.33
N GLU A 39 -2.36 -13.78 16.43
CA GLU A 39 -1.00 -14.33 16.65
C GLU A 39 -0.13 -13.42 17.52
N GLY A 40 -0.55 -12.17 17.79
CA GLY A 40 0.10 -11.24 18.70
C GLY A 40 -0.24 -9.77 18.45
N ASP A 41 -0.36 -9.01 19.53
CA ASP A 41 -0.77 -7.59 19.52
C ASP A 41 0.26 -6.64 18.87
N LEU A 42 1.45 -7.14 18.56
CA LEU A 42 2.57 -6.32 18.08
C LEU A 42 2.80 -6.44 16.57
N PHE A 43 2.03 -7.27 15.86
CA PHE A 43 2.08 -7.35 14.40
C PHE A 43 1.38 -6.15 13.76
N ARG A 44 1.89 -5.73 12.61
CA ARG A 44 1.33 -4.57 11.91
C ARG A 44 -0.01 -4.87 11.30
N THR A 45 -0.94 -3.94 11.51
CA THR A 45 -2.22 -3.89 10.81
C THR A 45 -2.09 -3.00 9.58
N ARG A 46 -3.05 -3.08 8.64
CA ARG A 46 -3.09 -2.18 7.49
C ARG A 46 -3.24 -0.71 7.90
N LEU A 47 -3.86 -0.42 9.03
CA LEU A 47 -3.95 0.94 9.55
C LEU A 47 -2.57 1.52 9.88
N THR A 48 -1.76 0.79 10.67
CA THR A 48 -0.41 1.26 11.03
C THR A 48 0.50 1.32 9.81
N HIS A 49 0.37 0.37 8.87
CA HIS A 49 1.08 0.42 7.60
C HIS A 49 0.73 1.68 6.78
N SER A 50 -0.56 1.98 6.56
CA SER A 50 -0.96 3.17 5.80
C SER A 50 -0.46 4.47 6.43
N LEU A 51 -0.43 4.57 7.77
CA LEU A 51 0.14 5.72 8.48
C LEU A 51 1.66 5.85 8.27
N GLU A 52 2.40 4.73 8.29
CA GLU A 52 3.85 4.73 8.07
C GLU A 52 4.17 5.06 6.60
N VAL A 53 3.38 4.55 5.62
CA VAL A 53 3.50 4.93 4.20
C VAL A 53 3.26 6.43 4.00
N ALA A 54 2.22 6.98 4.62
CA ALA A 54 1.91 8.41 4.55
C ALA A 54 3.04 9.26 5.14
N GLN A 55 3.58 8.89 6.29
CA GLN A 55 4.70 9.60 6.92
C GLN A 55 5.96 9.57 6.05
N LEU A 56 6.30 8.39 5.50
CA LEU A 56 7.45 8.21 4.63
C LEU A 56 7.29 8.99 3.33
N GLY A 57 6.14 8.84 2.68
CA GLY A 57 5.82 9.52 1.43
C GLY A 57 5.87 11.04 1.57
N ARG A 58 5.26 11.61 2.62
CA ARG A 58 5.32 13.06 2.92
C ARG A 58 6.74 13.57 3.10
N SER A 59 7.60 12.80 3.78
CA SER A 59 9.00 13.17 3.99
C SER A 59 9.77 13.28 2.67
N ILE A 60 9.53 12.35 1.76
CA ILE A 60 10.12 12.36 0.40
C ILE A 60 9.50 13.51 -0.42
N ALA A 61 8.17 13.65 -0.42
CA ALA A 61 7.45 14.69 -1.15
C ALA A 61 7.95 16.09 -0.81
N ARG A 62 8.14 16.38 0.49
CA ARG A 62 8.70 17.65 0.96
C ARG A 62 10.11 17.90 0.41
N SER A 63 10.95 16.86 0.33
CA SER A 63 12.31 16.97 -0.20
C SER A 63 12.33 17.16 -1.73
N LEU A 64 11.30 16.67 -2.42
CA LEU A 64 11.10 16.82 -3.85
C LEU A 64 10.30 18.06 -4.23
N GLN A 65 9.72 18.77 -3.25
CA GLN A 65 8.85 19.93 -3.43
C GLN A 65 7.59 19.62 -4.27
N ILE A 66 7.05 18.42 -4.13
CA ILE A 66 5.75 18.01 -4.69
C ILE A 66 4.67 18.07 -3.59
N ASN A 67 3.40 17.84 -3.96
CA ASN A 67 2.27 18.03 -3.05
C ASN A 67 2.23 16.95 -1.95
N GLU A 68 2.72 17.28 -0.74
CA GLU A 68 2.76 16.35 0.39
C GLU A 68 1.38 15.97 0.92
N ASP A 69 0.37 16.84 0.80
CA ASP A 69 -0.99 16.57 1.26
C ASP A 69 -1.71 15.58 0.33
N LEU A 70 -1.43 15.64 -0.99
CA LEU A 70 -1.91 14.66 -1.95
C LEU A 70 -1.26 13.28 -1.70
N VAL A 71 0.04 13.24 -1.43
CA VAL A 71 0.74 12.00 -1.06
C VAL A 71 0.14 11.39 0.20
N GLU A 72 -0.18 12.20 1.21
CA GLU A 72 -0.86 11.74 2.43
C GLU A 72 -2.22 11.13 2.12
N ALA A 73 -3.07 11.85 1.39
CA ALA A 73 -4.42 11.39 1.06
C ALA A 73 -4.40 10.05 0.30
N ILE A 74 -3.56 9.92 -0.73
CA ILE A 74 -3.40 8.69 -1.49
C ILE A 74 -2.90 7.56 -0.58
N SER A 75 -1.87 7.82 0.25
CA SER A 75 -1.27 6.81 1.13
C SER A 75 -2.24 6.30 2.20
N LEU A 76 -3.10 7.16 2.74
CA LEU A 76 -4.12 6.76 3.72
C LEU A 76 -5.23 5.92 3.10
N ALA A 77 -5.53 6.13 1.81
CA ALA A 77 -6.67 5.49 1.15
C ALA A 77 -6.31 4.25 0.33
N HIS A 78 -5.03 4.02 0.01
CA HIS A 78 -4.63 3.01 -0.97
C HIS A 78 -5.09 1.58 -0.63
N ASP A 79 -5.23 1.26 0.65
CA ASP A 79 -5.56 -0.07 1.17
C ASP A 79 -7.02 -0.25 1.62
N LEU A 80 -7.89 0.76 1.43
CA LEU A 80 -9.27 0.74 1.94
C LEU A 80 -10.10 -0.45 1.42
N GLY A 81 -9.86 -0.86 0.18
CA GLY A 81 -10.57 -1.95 -0.48
C GLY A 81 -9.99 -3.34 -0.24
N HIS A 82 -8.91 -3.48 0.50
CA HIS A 82 -8.36 -4.80 0.80
C HIS A 82 -9.34 -5.67 1.58
N THR A 83 -9.33 -6.98 1.25
CA THR A 83 -10.09 -8.01 1.95
C THR A 83 -9.50 -8.30 3.34
N PRO A 84 -10.26 -8.89 4.27
CA PRO A 84 -9.69 -9.61 5.40
C PRO A 84 -8.68 -10.65 4.89
N PHE A 85 -7.65 -10.94 5.68
CA PHE A 85 -6.59 -11.91 5.37
C PHE A 85 -5.72 -11.54 4.14
N GLY A 86 -5.64 -10.26 3.78
CA GLY A 86 -4.76 -9.74 2.74
C GLY A 86 -4.95 -10.43 1.38
N HIS A 87 -3.85 -10.86 0.75
CA HIS A 87 -3.90 -11.52 -0.56
C HIS A 87 -4.63 -12.86 -0.54
N ALA A 88 -4.57 -13.62 0.56
CA ALA A 88 -5.30 -14.88 0.69
C ALA A 88 -6.82 -14.66 0.54
N GLY A 89 -7.36 -13.66 1.23
CA GLY A 89 -8.76 -13.30 1.11
C GLY A 89 -9.13 -12.77 -0.26
N GLN A 90 -8.24 -11.98 -0.88
CA GLN A 90 -8.44 -11.50 -2.24
C GLN A 90 -8.53 -12.64 -3.26
N ASP A 91 -7.58 -13.58 -3.22
CA ASP A 91 -7.55 -14.71 -4.16
C ASP A 91 -8.81 -15.58 -4.02
N ALA A 92 -9.24 -15.83 -2.77
CA ALA A 92 -10.45 -16.60 -2.51
C ALA A 92 -11.70 -15.86 -3.04
N LEU A 93 -11.84 -14.56 -2.71
CA LEU A 93 -12.98 -13.76 -3.15
C LEU A 93 -13.00 -13.57 -4.66
N ASN A 94 -11.83 -13.36 -5.29
CA ASN A 94 -11.73 -13.28 -6.74
C ASN A 94 -12.20 -14.58 -7.41
N GLY A 95 -11.83 -15.74 -6.86
CA GLY A 95 -12.33 -17.04 -7.35
C GLY A 95 -13.86 -17.18 -7.19
N CYS A 96 -14.44 -16.71 -6.08
CA CYS A 96 -15.88 -16.72 -5.87
C CYS A 96 -16.62 -15.76 -6.81
N MET A 97 -15.97 -14.67 -7.21
CA MET A 97 -16.55 -13.60 -8.05
C MET A 97 -16.32 -13.81 -9.54
N ALA A 98 -15.72 -14.94 -9.99
CA ALA A 98 -15.35 -15.17 -11.38
C ALA A 98 -16.52 -14.98 -12.37
N ASP A 99 -17.73 -15.38 -11.99
CA ASP A 99 -18.94 -15.21 -12.82
C ASP A 99 -19.63 -13.83 -12.64
N PHE A 100 -19.11 -12.99 -11.73
CA PHE A 100 -19.71 -11.70 -11.31
C PHE A 100 -18.80 -10.50 -11.58
N GLY A 101 -17.77 -10.66 -12.41
CA GLY A 101 -16.89 -9.57 -12.83
C GLY A 101 -15.60 -9.43 -12.04
N ASP A 102 -15.15 -10.50 -11.39
CA ASP A 102 -13.91 -10.58 -10.62
C ASP A 102 -13.86 -9.67 -9.39
N PHE A 103 -12.87 -9.86 -8.54
CA PHE A 103 -12.58 -8.99 -7.40
C PHE A 103 -11.14 -8.48 -7.46
N GLU A 104 -10.97 -7.16 -7.39
CA GLU A 104 -9.67 -6.51 -7.35
C GLU A 104 -9.70 -5.39 -6.30
N HIS A 105 -8.72 -5.41 -5.36
CA HIS A 105 -8.74 -4.53 -4.20
C HIS A 105 -8.58 -3.04 -4.52
N ASN A 106 -7.87 -2.65 -5.60
CA ASN A 106 -7.76 -1.23 -5.99
C ASN A 106 -9.10 -0.70 -6.53
N LEU A 107 -9.83 -1.52 -7.31
CA LEU A 107 -11.19 -1.19 -7.75
C LEU A 107 -12.13 -1.10 -6.56
N GLN A 108 -12.00 -2.01 -5.60
CA GLN A 108 -12.78 -1.96 -4.38
C GLN A 108 -12.43 -0.74 -3.51
N SER A 109 -11.14 -0.32 -3.45
CA SER A 109 -10.75 0.92 -2.78
C SER A 109 -11.45 2.14 -3.42
N LEU A 110 -11.44 2.20 -4.75
CA LEU A 110 -12.15 3.25 -5.47
C LEU A 110 -13.68 3.20 -5.20
N ARG A 111 -14.28 2.01 -5.25
CA ARG A 111 -15.70 1.82 -4.96
C ARG A 111 -16.07 2.26 -3.54
N VAL A 112 -15.22 1.98 -2.56
CA VAL A 112 -15.41 2.41 -1.16
C VAL A 112 -15.49 3.92 -1.08
N VAL A 113 -14.52 4.64 -1.67
CA VAL A 113 -14.45 6.10 -1.55
C VAL A 113 -15.45 6.83 -2.45
N ASP A 114 -15.91 6.20 -3.55
CA ASP A 114 -16.84 6.82 -4.49
C ASP A 114 -18.31 6.51 -4.18
N LYS A 115 -18.62 5.32 -3.59
CA LYS A 115 -20.00 4.81 -3.52
C LYS A 115 -20.42 4.26 -2.16
N LEU A 116 -19.52 3.62 -1.38
CA LEU A 116 -19.93 2.80 -0.24
C LEU A 116 -19.90 3.54 1.11
N GLU A 117 -19.18 4.64 1.23
CA GLU A 117 -19.19 5.46 2.45
C GLU A 117 -20.43 6.37 2.44
N GLU A 118 -21.32 6.13 3.38
CA GLU A 118 -22.58 6.89 3.56
C GLU A 118 -22.42 7.95 4.65
N ARG A 119 -21.69 9.04 4.36
CA ARG A 119 -21.37 10.08 5.35
C ARG A 119 -21.99 11.42 5.09
N TYR A 120 -22.33 11.71 3.85
CA TYR A 120 -22.75 13.04 3.42
C TYR A 120 -24.15 12.99 2.82
N PRO A 121 -25.06 13.94 3.17
CA PRO A 121 -26.46 13.86 2.76
C PRO A 121 -26.69 14.17 1.27
N LEU A 122 -25.70 14.73 0.58
CA LEU A 122 -25.87 15.26 -0.78
C LEU A 122 -25.22 14.39 -1.86
N TYR A 123 -24.40 13.40 -1.48
CA TYR A 123 -23.68 12.56 -2.42
C TYR A 123 -23.24 11.25 -1.75
N ASP A 124 -23.07 10.22 -2.55
CA ASP A 124 -22.49 8.96 -2.14
C ASP A 124 -20.97 9.08 -2.00
N GLY A 125 -20.37 8.20 -1.20
CA GLY A 125 -18.94 8.16 -1.00
C GLY A 125 -18.36 9.36 -0.27
N LEU A 126 -17.08 9.61 -0.49
CA LEU A 126 -16.29 10.65 0.18
C LEU A 126 -16.11 11.92 -0.68
N ASN A 127 -16.50 11.89 -1.95
CA ASN A 127 -16.31 13.00 -2.92
C ASN A 127 -14.87 13.54 -2.88
N LEU A 128 -13.90 12.64 -3.12
CA LEU A 128 -12.48 12.96 -3.19
C LEU A 128 -12.13 13.61 -4.52
N THR A 129 -10.98 14.29 -4.56
CA THR A 129 -10.44 14.87 -5.80
C THR A 129 -10.07 13.79 -6.81
N PHE A 130 -10.03 14.18 -8.09
CA PHE A 130 -9.62 13.28 -9.18
C PHE A 130 -8.23 12.70 -8.92
N GLU A 131 -7.27 13.51 -8.47
CA GLU A 131 -5.88 13.13 -8.25
C GLU A 131 -5.75 12.10 -7.10
N THR A 132 -6.51 12.25 -6.04
CA THR A 132 -6.56 11.28 -4.94
C THR A 132 -7.13 9.95 -5.43
N ARG A 133 -8.26 9.98 -6.16
CA ARG A 133 -8.90 8.79 -6.74
C ARG A 133 -8.01 8.10 -7.76
N GLU A 134 -7.32 8.87 -8.61
CA GLU A 134 -6.33 8.35 -9.56
C GLU A 134 -5.18 7.64 -8.86
N GLY A 135 -4.68 8.22 -7.75
CA GLY A 135 -3.61 7.63 -6.95
C GLY A 135 -4.01 6.35 -6.24
N ILE A 136 -5.26 6.25 -5.79
CA ILE A 136 -5.83 5.03 -5.19
C ILE A 136 -5.87 3.88 -6.22
N LEU A 137 -6.24 4.18 -7.46
CA LEU A 137 -6.33 3.19 -8.53
C LEU A 137 -4.95 2.90 -9.13
N LYS A 138 -4.12 2.14 -8.39
CA LYS A 138 -2.72 1.82 -8.79
C LYS A 138 -2.66 1.01 -10.08
N HIS A 139 -3.49 -0.03 -10.18
CA HIS A 139 -3.57 -0.98 -11.30
C HIS A 139 -5.01 -1.11 -11.76
N CYS A 140 -5.18 -1.31 -13.06
CA CYS A 140 -6.48 -1.55 -13.65
C CYS A 140 -6.32 -2.34 -14.96
N SER A 141 -7.07 -3.41 -15.11
CA SER A 141 -7.13 -4.14 -16.38
C SER A 141 -7.81 -3.28 -17.46
N ARG A 142 -7.53 -3.58 -18.73
CA ARG A 142 -8.20 -2.88 -19.83
C ARG A 142 -9.72 -3.03 -19.77
N THR A 143 -10.23 -4.19 -19.38
CA THR A 143 -11.66 -4.45 -19.23
C THR A 143 -12.28 -3.55 -18.15
N HIS A 144 -11.67 -3.50 -16.97
CA HIS A 144 -12.12 -2.64 -15.87
C HIS A 144 -11.99 -1.15 -16.22
N ALA A 145 -10.93 -0.77 -16.95
CA ALA A 145 -10.77 0.61 -17.40
C ALA A 145 -11.88 1.04 -18.38
N LEU A 146 -12.31 0.15 -19.28
CA LEU A 146 -13.45 0.41 -20.17
C LEU A 146 -14.76 0.53 -19.39
N GLN A 147 -14.97 -0.28 -18.35
CA GLN A 147 -16.13 -0.17 -17.48
C GLN A 147 -16.16 1.17 -16.75
N LEU A 148 -15.04 1.54 -16.09
CA LEU A 148 -14.92 2.84 -15.40
C LEU A 148 -15.16 4.01 -16.35
N GLU A 149 -14.60 3.95 -17.56
CA GLU A 149 -14.78 5.01 -18.58
C GLU A 149 -16.23 5.10 -19.07
N SER A 150 -16.97 3.99 -19.08
CA SER A 150 -18.40 4.01 -19.41
C SER A 150 -19.27 4.63 -18.32
N GLU A 151 -18.86 4.49 -17.05
CA GLU A 151 -19.54 5.09 -15.89
C GLU A 151 -19.18 6.57 -15.71
N GLU A 152 -17.89 6.92 -15.92
CA GLU A 152 -17.35 8.27 -15.79
C GLU A 152 -16.40 8.60 -16.95
N PRO A 153 -16.94 9.17 -18.05
CA PRO A 153 -16.14 9.54 -19.22
C PRO A 153 -15.03 10.55 -18.88
N ASN A 154 -13.79 10.26 -19.30
CA ASN A 154 -12.57 10.96 -18.92
C ASN A 154 -12.26 10.93 -17.40
N GLY A 155 -12.83 9.97 -16.68
CA GLY A 155 -12.55 9.70 -15.29
C GLY A 155 -11.19 9.00 -15.08
N VAL A 156 -11.00 8.46 -13.87
CA VAL A 156 -9.73 7.85 -13.45
C VAL A 156 -9.36 6.59 -14.24
N GLY A 157 -10.31 5.96 -14.95
CA GLY A 157 -10.09 4.82 -15.86
C GLY A 157 -9.36 5.21 -17.15
N ALA A 158 -9.55 6.44 -17.63
CA ALA A 158 -9.09 6.91 -18.93
C ALA A 158 -7.57 6.76 -19.14
N ARG A 159 -6.76 7.03 -18.11
CA ARG A 159 -5.29 6.94 -18.19
C ARG A 159 -4.80 5.54 -18.59
N PHE A 160 -5.48 4.49 -18.14
CA PHE A 160 -5.10 3.11 -18.47
C PHE A 160 -5.40 2.79 -19.94
N LEU A 161 -6.45 3.37 -20.50
CA LEU A 161 -6.79 3.23 -21.92
C LEU A 161 -5.83 4.01 -22.82
N ARG A 162 -5.36 5.16 -22.36
CA ARG A 162 -4.39 6.03 -23.04
C ARG A 162 -2.92 5.61 -22.77
N ASN A 163 -2.70 4.63 -21.91
CA ASN A 163 -1.36 4.20 -21.48
C ASN A 163 -0.54 5.34 -20.84
N GLU A 164 -1.20 6.20 -20.09
CA GLU A 164 -0.60 7.35 -19.40
C GLU A 164 -0.11 6.95 -18.00
N ARG A 165 0.91 7.65 -17.52
CA ARG A 165 1.44 7.50 -16.16
C ARG A 165 0.59 8.29 -15.16
N PRO A 166 0.54 7.87 -13.88
CA PRO A 166 -0.09 8.67 -12.85
C PRO A 166 0.79 9.89 -12.49
N SER A 167 0.24 10.78 -11.67
CA SER A 167 0.97 11.92 -11.10
C SER A 167 2.26 11.50 -10.37
N LEU A 168 3.17 12.45 -10.11
CA LEU A 168 4.40 12.18 -9.34
C LEU A 168 4.06 11.69 -7.93
N GLU A 169 3.05 12.27 -7.31
CA GLU A 169 2.57 11.91 -5.99
C GLU A 169 2.10 10.46 -5.93
N ALA A 170 1.33 10.02 -6.92
CA ALA A 170 0.87 8.64 -7.01
C ALA A 170 2.03 7.65 -7.31
N GLN A 171 3.00 8.06 -8.16
CA GLN A 171 4.22 7.28 -8.36
C GLN A 171 5.00 7.14 -7.05
N LEU A 172 5.11 8.22 -6.27
CA LEU A 172 5.79 8.22 -4.97
C LEU A 172 5.07 7.32 -3.97
N CYS A 173 3.75 7.39 -3.87
CA CYS A 173 2.98 6.53 -2.97
C CYS A 173 3.22 5.05 -3.24
N ASN A 174 3.30 4.64 -4.51
CA ASN A 174 3.59 3.25 -4.87
C ASN A 174 4.97 2.81 -4.38
N LEU A 175 5.96 3.69 -4.44
CA LEU A 175 7.32 3.37 -4.03
C LEU A 175 7.49 3.45 -2.50
N ALA A 176 6.83 4.40 -1.84
CA ALA A 176 6.80 4.51 -0.39
C ALA A 176 6.14 3.28 0.26
N ASP A 177 5.04 2.79 -0.34
CA ASP A 177 4.37 1.54 0.04
C ASP A 177 5.34 0.34 -0.06
N GLU A 178 6.07 0.22 -1.17
CA GLU A 178 7.09 -0.83 -1.35
C GLU A 178 8.19 -0.78 -0.29
N ILE A 179 8.70 0.40 0.02
CA ILE A 179 9.78 0.60 1.01
C ILE A 179 9.27 0.24 2.42
N ALA A 180 8.11 0.77 2.81
CA ALA A 180 7.51 0.51 4.10
C ALA A 180 7.20 -0.98 4.28
N TYR A 181 6.56 -1.59 3.29
CA TYR A 181 6.20 -2.99 3.29
C TYR A 181 7.39 -3.92 3.51
N ASN A 182 8.49 -3.73 2.76
CA ASN A 182 9.71 -4.53 2.91
C ASN A 182 10.32 -4.41 4.32
N ALA A 183 10.32 -3.21 4.90
CA ALA A 183 10.84 -2.98 6.24
C ALA A 183 9.97 -3.64 7.33
N HIS A 184 8.65 -3.55 7.15
CA HIS A 184 7.68 -4.17 8.05
C HIS A 184 7.80 -5.69 8.06
N ASP A 185 7.95 -6.28 6.88
CA ASP A 185 8.06 -7.72 6.72
C ASP A 185 9.35 -8.28 7.33
N ILE A 186 10.43 -7.54 7.30
CA ILE A 186 11.65 -7.92 8.03
C ILE A 186 11.37 -7.95 9.53
N ASP A 187 10.78 -6.89 10.10
CA ASP A 187 10.49 -6.80 11.54
C ASP A 187 9.52 -7.89 11.98
N ASP A 188 8.39 -8.02 11.30
CA ASP A 188 7.36 -9.00 11.62
C ASP A 188 7.86 -10.45 11.40
N GLY A 189 8.65 -10.70 10.35
CA GLY A 189 9.26 -11.99 10.06
C GLY A 189 10.26 -12.43 11.14
N VAL A 190 11.08 -11.52 11.64
CA VAL A 190 12.00 -11.81 12.75
C VAL A 190 11.23 -11.96 14.07
N ARG A 191 10.24 -11.11 14.32
CA ARG A 191 9.39 -11.16 15.52
C ARG A 191 8.62 -12.47 15.64
N SER A 192 8.08 -12.98 14.52
CA SER A 192 7.36 -14.27 14.46
C SER A 192 8.29 -15.49 14.56
N GLY A 193 9.60 -15.28 14.44
CA GLY A 193 10.60 -16.35 14.41
C GLY A 193 10.65 -17.12 13.08
N LEU A 194 9.98 -16.64 12.03
CA LEU A 194 10.02 -17.26 10.70
C LEU A 194 11.30 -16.89 9.93
N ILE A 195 11.86 -15.72 10.23
CA ILE A 195 13.13 -15.24 9.69
C ILE A 195 14.11 -15.01 10.84
N THR A 196 15.36 -15.37 10.63
CA THR A 196 16.45 -15.11 11.59
C THR A 196 17.38 -14.00 11.09
N LEU A 197 18.05 -13.32 12.02
CA LEU A 197 19.09 -12.34 11.65
C LEU A 197 20.22 -12.97 10.83
N THR A 198 20.53 -14.23 11.05
CA THR A 198 21.54 -14.96 10.27
C THR A 198 21.13 -15.13 8.82
N GLN A 199 19.87 -15.48 8.57
CA GLN A 199 19.34 -15.54 7.21
C GLN A 199 19.33 -14.18 6.52
N LEU A 200 19.00 -13.10 7.23
CA LEU A 200 19.03 -11.74 6.69
C LEU A 200 20.42 -11.26 6.28
N GLN A 201 21.49 -11.86 6.79
CA GLN A 201 22.86 -11.58 6.33
C GLN A 201 23.10 -12.02 4.88
N GLU A 202 22.29 -12.93 4.34
CA GLU A 202 22.34 -13.34 2.94
C GLU A 202 21.75 -12.26 2.00
N VAL A 203 21.08 -11.23 2.55
CA VAL A 203 20.46 -10.14 1.80
C VAL A 203 21.39 -8.94 1.74
N PRO A 204 22.03 -8.63 0.59
CA PRO A 204 23.05 -7.57 0.50
C PRO A 204 22.58 -6.21 0.98
N LEU A 205 21.31 -5.86 0.70
CA LEU A 205 20.71 -4.59 1.16
C LEU A 205 20.68 -4.50 2.68
N PHE A 206 20.20 -5.54 3.36
CA PHE A 206 20.12 -5.56 4.83
C PHE A 206 21.50 -5.68 5.46
N ASP A 207 22.35 -6.60 4.96
CA ASP A 207 23.66 -6.89 5.57
C ASP A 207 24.62 -5.70 5.51
N ALA A 208 24.58 -4.90 4.44
CA ALA A 208 25.40 -3.69 4.36
C ALA A 208 25.13 -2.73 5.54
N TYR A 209 23.85 -2.47 5.85
CA TYR A 209 23.48 -1.55 6.93
C TYR A 209 23.60 -2.18 8.33
N ARG A 210 23.37 -3.48 8.44
CA ARG A 210 23.67 -4.23 9.67
C ARG A 210 25.17 -4.15 10.03
N SER A 211 26.03 -4.42 9.06
CA SER A 211 27.48 -4.37 9.22
C SER A 211 27.97 -2.95 9.55
N ALA A 212 27.45 -1.93 8.85
CA ALA A 212 27.75 -0.54 9.17
C ALA A 212 27.33 -0.15 10.59
N ALA A 213 26.16 -0.60 11.05
CA ALA A 213 25.69 -0.37 12.42
C ALA A 213 26.61 -1.03 13.46
N GLN A 214 27.09 -2.25 13.20
CA GLN A 214 28.03 -2.94 14.10
C GLN A 214 29.42 -2.29 14.12
N MET A 215 29.89 -1.78 12.97
CA MET A 215 31.17 -1.08 12.91
C MET A 215 31.15 0.22 13.74
N GLU A 216 30.06 0.98 13.66
CA GLU A 216 29.89 2.22 14.41
C GLU A 216 29.62 1.97 15.89
N HIS A 217 28.88 0.89 16.21
CA HIS A 217 28.48 0.51 17.56
C HIS A 217 28.84 -0.96 17.84
N PRO A 218 30.11 -1.29 18.15
CA PRO A 218 30.56 -2.67 18.36
C PRO A 218 29.78 -3.45 19.43
N GLY A 219 29.22 -2.74 20.42
CA GLY A 219 28.37 -3.33 21.46
C GLY A 219 27.09 -4.00 20.94
N LEU A 220 26.63 -3.64 19.73
CA LEU A 220 25.47 -4.26 19.10
C LEU A 220 25.72 -5.71 18.64
N ALA A 221 26.99 -6.16 18.60
CA ALA A 221 27.32 -7.53 18.23
C ALA A 221 26.96 -8.57 19.32
N THR A 222 26.65 -8.13 20.54
CA THR A 222 26.31 -9.04 21.64
C THR A 222 24.94 -9.67 21.50
N PRO A 223 24.73 -10.91 21.96
CA PRO A 223 23.41 -11.58 21.88
C PRO A 223 22.26 -10.78 22.49
N SER A 224 22.48 -10.06 23.57
CA SER A 224 21.49 -9.23 24.26
C SER A 224 21.05 -7.99 23.45
N MET A 225 21.82 -7.59 22.46
CA MET A 225 21.57 -6.39 21.64
C MET A 225 21.04 -6.70 20.22
N GLN A 226 20.78 -7.96 19.90
CA GLN A 226 20.33 -8.37 18.55
C GLN A 226 19.08 -7.63 18.09
N ARG A 227 18.12 -7.38 18.99
CA ARG A 227 16.90 -6.62 18.66
C ARG A 227 17.23 -5.16 18.32
N ARG A 228 18.14 -4.51 19.03
CA ARG A 228 18.57 -3.13 18.71
C ARG A 228 19.36 -3.08 17.41
N LEU A 229 20.17 -4.09 17.14
CA LEU A 229 20.87 -4.22 15.86
C LEU A 229 19.88 -4.34 14.69
N LEU A 230 18.84 -5.15 14.83
CA LEU A 230 17.77 -5.29 13.82
C LEU A 230 17.14 -3.92 13.52
N TYR A 231 16.68 -3.20 14.53
CA TYR A 231 16.03 -1.90 14.32
C TYR A 231 16.98 -0.85 13.74
N GLU A 232 18.23 -0.84 14.17
CA GLU A 232 19.21 0.09 13.62
C GLU A 232 19.53 -0.22 12.15
N ALA A 233 19.64 -1.51 11.79
CA ALA A 233 19.81 -1.92 10.40
C ALA A 233 18.61 -1.53 9.53
N ILE A 234 17.39 -1.80 9.98
CA ILE A 234 16.15 -1.41 9.27
C ILE A 234 16.10 0.11 9.10
N ARG A 235 16.35 0.89 10.15
CA ARG A 235 16.33 2.36 10.10
C ARG A 235 17.32 2.91 9.09
N ARG A 236 18.55 2.38 9.06
CA ARG A 236 19.58 2.78 8.09
C ARG A 236 19.21 2.39 6.66
N MET A 237 18.70 1.19 6.48
CA MET A 237 18.23 0.69 5.19
C MET A 237 17.10 1.58 4.65
N LEU A 238 16.10 1.90 5.46
CA LEU A 238 15.01 2.82 5.11
C LEU A 238 15.56 4.20 4.69
N SER A 239 16.45 4.78 5.50
CA SER A 239 17.04 6.09 5.19
C SER A 239 17.78 6.07 3.85
N ALA A 240 18.56 5.02 3.58
CA ALA A 240 19.29 4.91 2.33
C ALA A 240 18.37 4.77 1.12
N GLN A 241 17.29 4.00 1.23
CA GLN A 241 16.28 3.89 0.18
C GLN A 241 15.57 5.23 -0.07
N VAL A 242 15.24 5.97 1.00
CA VAL A 242 14.65 7.32 0.89
C VAL A 242 15.55 8.29 0.15
N TYR A 243 16.83 8.37 0.52
CA TYR A 243 17.78 9.25 -0.16
C TYR A 243 18.01 8.85 -1.60
N ASP A 244 18.11 7.55 -1.88
CA ASP A 244 18.26 7.05 -3.27
C ASP A 244 17.07 7.46 -4.15
N VAL A 245 15.85 7.34 -3.64
CA VAL A 245 14.63 7.79 -4.35
C VAL A 245 14.66 9.29 -4.58
N ILE A 246 15.02 10.09 -3.57
CA ILE A 246 15.08 11.55 -3.69
C ILE A 246 16.08 11.95 -4.76
N ASP A 247 17.30 11.40 -4.71
CA ASP A 247 18.39 11.79 -5.62
C ASP A 247 18.11 11.33 -7.05
N THR A 248 17.63 10.10 -7.23
CA THR A 248 17.26 9.56 -8.53
C THR A 248 16.10 10.32 -9.15
N THR A 249 15.08 10.65 -8.38
CA THR A 249 13.92 11.40 -8.85
C THR A 249 14.30 12.84 -9.22
N LYS A 250 15.15 13.50 -8.42
CA LYS A 250 15.67 14.85 -8.76
C LYS A 250 16.43 14.83 -10.08
N ALA A 251 17.27 13.82 -10.28
CA ALA A 251 18.00 13.67 -11.54
C ALA A 251 17.06 13.49 -12.74
N ALA A 252 16.05 12.62 -12.61
CA ALA A 252 15.06 12.39 -13.65
C ALA A 252 14.20 13.63 -13.94
N LEU A 253 13.79 14.37 -12.91
CA LEU A 253 13.07 15.64 -13.07
C LEU A 253 13.92 16.71 -13.75
N HIS A 254 15.19 16.77 -13.45
CA HIS A 254 16.12 17.69 -14.12
C HIS A 254 16.35 17.31 -15.58
N GLU A 255 16.48 16.02 -15.89
CA GLU A 255 16.69 15.52 -17.26
C GLU A 255 15.47 15.78 -18.15
N HIS A 256 14.28 15.45 -17.67
CA HIS A 256 13.05 15.57 -18.45
C HIS A 256 12.39 16.95 -18.38
N ALA A 257 12.70 17.74 -17.35
CA ALA A 257 12.24 19.10 -17.10
C ALA A 257 10.75 19.36 -17.45
N PRO A 258 9.79 18.57 -16.96
CA PRO A 258 8.37 18.75 -17.28
C PRO A 258 7.91 20.15 -16.79
N ALA A 259 7.32 20.93 -17.69
CA ALA A 259 6.81 22.25 -17.37
C ALA A 259 5.40 22.21 -16.77
N HIS A 260 4.67 21.12 -16.97
CA HIS A 260 3.29 20.96 -16.49
C HIS A 260 3.04 19.52 -16.00
N PRO A 261 2.19 19.30 -14.98
CA PRO A 261 1.83 17.97 -14.48
C PRO A 261 1.34 17.00 -15.56
N ASP A 262 0.62 17.47 -16.57
CA ASP A 262 0.14 16.64 -17.68
C ASP A 262 1.27 16.08 -18.57
N GLU A 263 2.42 16.73 -18.58
CA GLU A 263 3.58 16.22 -19.30
C GLU A 263 4.16 14.98 -18.61
N VAL A 264 4.10 14.93 -17.27
CA VAL A 264 4.53 13.77 -16.47
C VAL A 264 3.81 12.50 -16.92
N ARG A 265 2.55 12.62 -17.31
CA ARG A 265 1.73 11.47 -17.74
C ARG A 265 2.26 10.77 -18.99
N LYS A 266 3.01 11.49 -19.84
CA LYS A 266 3.57 11.01 -21.11
C LYS A 266 5.04 10.60 -21.00
N LEU A 267 5.69 10.91 -19.88
CA LEU A 267 7.08 10.58 -19.61
C LEU A 267 7.23 9.15 -19.06
N PRO A 268 8.43 8.59 -19.03
CA PRO A 268 8.73 7.40 -18.23
C PRO A 268 8.36 7.63 -16.76
N VAL A 269 8.37 6.54 -15.98
CA VAL A 269 8.24 6.67 -14.51
C VAL A 269 9.42 7.48 -13.98
N LEU A 270 9.13 8.62 -13.34
CA LEU A 270 10.16 9.56 -12.86
C LEU A 270 10.52 9.29 -11.38
N VAL A 271 9.58 8.79 -10.58
CA VAL A 271 9.84 8.45 -9.18
C VAL A 271 10.29 6.98 -9.11
N SER A 272 11.58 6.76 -8.92
CA SER A 272 12.15 5.41 -8.95
C SER A 272 13.40 5.30 -8.07
N PHE A 273 13.78 4.06 -7.77
CA PHE A 273 15.12 3.75 -7.29
C PHE A 273 16.16 3.88 -8.41
N SER A 274 17.41 4.14 -8.02
CA SER A 274 18.56 3.90 -8.90
C SER A 274 18.63 2.42 -9.32
N GLY A 275 19.33 2.12 -10.42
CA GLY A 275 19.49 0.75 -10.89
C GLY A 275 20.06 -0.18 -9.81
N GLU A 276 21.08 0.28 -9.07
CA GLU A 276 21.70 -0.49 -7.98
C GLU A 276 20.72 -0.75 -6.83
N MET A 277 20.04 0.28 -6.36
CA MET A 277 19.07 0.11 -5.27
C MET A 277 17.89 -0.78 -5.69
N ARG A 278 17.44 -0.67 -6.95
CA ARG A 278 16.38 -1.54 -7.49
C ARG A 278 16.78 -3.01 -7.49
N GLU A 279 18.02 -3.33 -7.88
CA GLU A 279 18.55 -4.68 -7.84
C GLU A 279 18.59 -5.22 -6.41
N ARG A 280 19.15 -4.46 -5.48
CA ARG A 280 19.22 -4.82 -4.05
C ARG A 280 17.84 -5.01 -3.42
N SER A 281 16.89 -4.12 -3.70
CA SER A 281 15.49 -4.24 -3.24
C SER A 281 14.82 -5.48 -3.84
N THR A 282 15.11 -5.83 -5.10
CA THR A 282 14.58 -7.03 -5.73
C THR A 282 15.08 -8.31 -5.05
N VAL A 283 16.36 -8.34 -4.64
CA VAL A 283 16.92 -9.48 -3.88
C VAL A 283 16.20 -9.63 -2.53
N LEU A 284 15.99 -8.52 -1.82
CA LEU A 284 15.23 -8.52 -0.55
C LEU A 284 13.80 -9.05 -0.75
N LYS A 285 13.08 -8.58 -1.76
CA LYS A 285 11.72 -9.07 -2.06
C LYS A 285 11.69 -10.58 -2.34
N ARG A 286 12.64 -11.10 -3.11
CA ARG A 286 12.75 -12.55 -3.38
C ARG A 286 13.03 -13.33 -2.10
N PHE A 287 13.87 -12.80 -1.23
CA PHE A 287 14.15 -13.41 0.07
C PHE A 287 12.88 -13.48 0.93
N LEU A 288 12.16 -12.36 1.09
CA LEU A 288 10.92 -12.30 1.84
C LEU A 288 9.86 -13.23 1.23
N PHE A 289 9.72 -13.25 -0.09
CA PHE A 289 8.81 -14.17 -0.76
C PHE A 289 9.08 -15.63 -0.40
N LYS A 290 10.35 -16.04 -0.44
CA LYS A 290 10.75 -17.41 -0.16
C LYS A 290 10.63 -17.77 1.31
N HIS A 291 11.13 -16.92 2.21
CA HIS A 291 11.31 -17.25 3.62
C HIS A 291 10.16 -16.83 4.53
N LEU A 292 9.31 -15.88 4.08
CA LEU A 292 8.15 -15.40 4.81
C LEU A 292 6.85 -15.90 4.16
N TYR A 293 6.52 -15.42 2.95
CA TYR A 293 5.21 -15.72 2.33
C TYR A 293 5.01 -17.19 1.96
N ARG A 294 6.09 -17.89 1.59
CA ARG A 294 6.05 -19.33 1.27
C ARG A 294 6.45 -20.22 2.45
N HIS A 295 6.58 -19.65 3.64
CA HIS A 295 6.83 -20.44 4.84
C HIS A 295 5.63 -21.38 5.12
N PRO A 296 5.84 -22.68 5.48
CA PRO A 296 4.75 -23.64 5.68
C PRO A 296 3.66 -23.15 6.63
N ARG A 297 4.01 -22.56 7.76
CA ARG A 297 3.05 -21.98 8.72
C ARG A 297 2.18 -20.89 8.11
N VAL A 298 2.76 -20.00 7.31
CA VAL A 298 2.01 -18.92 6.64
C VAL A 298 1.09 -19.51 5.57
N MET A 299 1.56 -20.52 4.82
CA MET A 299 0.76 -21.20 3.79
C MET A 299 -0.43 -21.96 4.39
N GLU A 300 -0.25 -22.60 5.54
CA GLU A 300 -1.33 -23.28 6.27
C GLU A 300 -2.41 -22.26 6.70
N THR A 301 -2.00 -21.18 7.35
CA THR A 301 -2.90 -20.09 7.78
C THR A 301 -3.62 -19.47 6.58
N THR A 302 -2.91 -19.26 5.47
CA THR A 302 -3.46 -18.73 4.21
C THR A 302 -4.53 -19.66 3.64
N GLY A 303 -4.29 -20.99 3.62
CA GLY A 303 -5.26 -21.98 3.14
C GLY A 303 -6.55 -21.94 3.96
N HIS A 304 -6.44 -21.94 5.27
CA HIS A 304 -7.60 -21.86 6.17
C HIS A 304 -8.38 -20.55 6.01
N ALA A 305 -7.68 -19.42 5.88
CA ALA A 305 -8.31 -18.12 5.64
C ALA A 305 -9.10 -18.10 4.31
N GLN A 306 -8.56 -18.75 3.26
CA GLN A 306 -9.27 -18.87 1.99
C GLN A 306 -10.55 -19.70 2.10
N GLU A 307 -10.52 -20.77 2.87
CA GLU A 307 -11.72 -21.60 3.14
C GLU A 307 -12.81 -20.79 3.84
N ILE A 308 -12.45 -20.06 4.91
CA ILE A 308 -13.37 -19.19 5.63
C ILE A 308 -14.02 -18.16 4.69
N VAL A 309 -13.25 -17.52 3.80
CA VAL A 309 -13.79 -16.52 2.86
C VAL A 309 -14.77 -17.18 1.89
N ARG A 310 -14.49 -18.39 1.37
CA ARG A 310 -15.40 -19.10 0.46
C ARG A 310 -16.70 -19.49 1.18
N GLU A 311 -16.60 -20.08 2.38
CA GLU A 311 -17.77 -20.46 3.18
C GLU A 311 -18.66 -19.26 3.51
N LEU A 312 -18.07 -18.12 3.89
CA LEU A 312 -18.81 -16.90 4.12
C LEU A 312 -19.46 -16.38 2.84
N PHE A 313 -18.76 -16.37 1.72
CA PHE A 313 -19.33 -15.95 0.44
C PHE A 313 -20.53 -16.82 0.07
N ASP A 314 -20.42 -18.13 0.16
CA ASP A 314 -21.49 -19.06 -0.12
C ASP A 314 -22.68 -18.85 0.83
N ALA A 315 -22.42 -18.68 2.13
CA ALA A 315 -23.46 -18.40 3.12
C ALA A 315 -24.23 -17.11 2.80
N TYR A 316 -23.52 -16.04 2.44
CA TYR A 316 -24.13 -14.75 2.10
C TYR A 316 -24.86 -14.76 0.76
N THR A 317 -24.40 -15.53 -0.22
CA THR A 317 -25.05 -15.58 -1.55
C THR A 317 -26.23 -16.56 -1.61
N VAL A 318 -26.14 -17.71 -0.93
CA VAL A 318 -27.19 -18.75 -0.94
C VAL A 318 -28.24 -18.49 0.13
N SER A 319 -27.88 -17.94 1.28
CA SER A 319 -28.75 -17.73 2.45
C SER A 319 -29.12 -16.27 2.70
N TYR A 320 -29.00 -15.41 1.71
CA TYR A 320 -29.31 -13.97 1.81
C TYR A 320 -30.68 -13.66 2.41
N THR A 321 -31.68 -14.50 2.16
CA THR A 321 -33.03 -14.37 2.73
C THR A 321 -33.07 -14.61 4.25
N HIS A 322 -32.19 -15.46 4.79
CA HIS A 322 -32.09 -15.70 6.24
C HIS A 322 -31.36 -14.56 6.97
N LEU A 323 -30.36 -13.96 6.35
CA LEU A 323 -29.59 -12.86 6.95
C LEU A 323 -30.43 -11.58 7.09
N ARG A 324 -31.30 -11.28 6.12
CA ARG A 324 -32.26 -10.16 6.23
C ARG A 324 -33.30 -10.32 7.35
N ALA A 325 -33.58 -11.54 7.78
CA ALA A 325 -34.57 -11.78 8.82
C ALA A 325 -34.01 -11.51 10.24
N HIS A 326 -32.70 -11.45 10.41
CA HIS A 326 -32.03 -11.20 11.71
C HIS A 326 -31.43 -9.81 11.85
N GLU A 327 -31.26 -9.07 10.76
CA GLU A 327 -30.89 -7.65 10.79
C GLU A 327 -32.15 -6.81 10.97
N THR A 328 -32.66 -6.77 12.18
CA THR A 328 -33.55 -5.67 12.57
C THR A 328 -32.74 -4.40 12.63
N ARG A 329 -33.31 -3.30 12.15
CA ARG A 329 -32.69 -1.95 12.02
C ARG A 329 -32.10 -1.36 13.30
N GLU A 330 -32.01 -2.11 14.37
CA GLU A 330 -31.53 -1.67 15.68
C GLU A 330 -30.08 -2.04 15.98
N ASP A 331 -29.42 -2.85 15.13
CA ASP A 331 -28.03 -3.34 15.34
C ASP A 331 -27.00 -2.78 14.34
N LEU A 332 -27.34 -1.69 13.61
CA LEU A 332 -26.42 -1.00 12.71
C LEU A 332 -25.98 0.36 13.26
#